data_d189fb0d530b9378054dc605825681ea
#
_entry.id   d189fb0d530b9378054dc605825681ea
#
_cell.length_a   1.000
_cell.length_b   1.000
_cell.length_c   1.000
_cell.angle_alpha   90.00
_cell.angle_beta   90.00
_cell.angle_gamma   90.00
#
_symmetry.space_group_name_H-M   'P 1'
#
loop_
_entity.id
_entity.type
_entity.pdbx_description
1 polymer ?
#
loop_
_entity_poly.entity_id
_entity_poly.type
_entity_poly.pdbx_seq_one_letter_code
_entity_poly.pdbx_strand_id
1 'polypeptide(L)'
;VCLSRLLDSVVYSWKTVLVTIGLLFTLKIWNPYFIENISWTWFDYLHQQQGEFYVDDIVLVDIDEKSLETFGQYPIRRGIYRDLLLDTHYSNTHIFGMLFSKPDRDPTQDPIFAEGLVNRLTILGAAPTSQIQKGSAPFVGNSTFGGGNPKDFLWNFDGIVSPISILMENTYGVGVVTATPAVTGTPNFDGTTRSVPLLVTANDEVYPSLMLEALRALKGEPSYQTKITPETGVEWVRMGRDKPITTTPTSDVMVSYWNKFHRISAVDLPESNFENKILVWGLTAEGLNNPVSTPMGVMYPHEVQANLLQTVLTGVQIQQSYYLESLESVLLLIVLLMILGLVYKAPTLLSGVGSLLLVVCQIGGSYYIWTSELVLFDTFFSSLASLVVFGHASFNKYYVTFQEKQQIKKQFQKYLSPDMIEELQKHPEKLKLGGDRREMTFMFMDICGFTPISEAFMKNDDPEGLVELINKFLDLQTKIILNNGGTIDKYMGDCIMSFWNAPMDCPDHAEMAVKSAEEILIATKELNEELKPLNLPPINVGIGINTGECIVGNMGSELRFDYSVIGDAVNLGARLESQTRNYDGVDVLLGEATYRQCPSRAFSEVDRITVKGKSVPVTVYTI
;
A
#
# COMPACT_ATOMS: atom_id res chain seq x y z
N VAL A 1 3.48 11.69 -30.49
CA VAL A 1 3.83 10.25 -30.32
C VAL A 1 5.18 10.07 -29.62
N CYS A 2 6.23 10.87 -29.92
CA CYS A 2 7.54 10.74 -29.28
C CYS A 2 7.54 11.27 -27.84
N LEU A 3 6.83 12.37 -27.57
CA LEU A 3 6.76 13.02 -26.25
C LEU A 3 5.92 12.20 -25.25
N SER A 4 4.84 11.56 -25.70
CA SER A 4 4.03 10.67 -24.86
C SER A 4 4.81 9.41 -24.47
N ARG A 5 5.60 8.83 -25.38
CA ARG A 5 6.45 7.66 -25.08
C ARG A 5 7.58 7.97 -24.09
N LEU A 6 8.17 9.17 -24.18
CA LEU A 6 9.18 9.62 -23.22
C LEU A 6 8.56 9.86 -21.83
N LEU A 7 7.38 10.45 -21.77
CA LEU A 7 6.61 10.61 -20.52
C LEU A 7 6.22 9.26 -19.93
N ASP A 8 5.71 8.31 -20.72
CA ASP A 8 5.34 6.97 -20.28
C ASP A 8 6.54 6.19 -19.73
N SER A 9 7.70 6.27 -20.38
CA SER A 9 8.92 5.59 -19.92
C SER A 9 9.52 6.19 -18.64
N VAL A 10 9.24 7.45 -18.35
CA VAL A 10 9.66 8.11 -17.11
C VAL A 10 8.64 7.85 -16.01
N VAL A 11 7.34 7.98 -16.29
CA VAL A 11 6.25 7.85 -15.32
C VAL A 11 6.12 6.42 -14.79
N TYR A 12 6.24 5.41 -15.65
CA TYR A 12 6.11 3.99 -15.25
C TYR A 12 7.44 3.27 -15.04
N SER A 13 8.47 3.98 -14.59
CA SER A 13 9.80 3.43 -14.32
C SER A 13 10.02 3.12 -12.84
N TRP A 14 11.04 2.33 -12.54
CA TRP A 14 11.51 2.12 -11.17
C TRP A 14 11.91 3.43 -10.45
N LYS A 15 12.25 4.49 -11.21
CA LYS A 15 12.61 5.81 -10.68
C LYS A 15 11.45 6.49 -9.98
N THR A 16 10.22 6.35 -10.50
CA THR A 16 9.03 6.91 -9.83
C THR A 16 8.69 6.17 -8.55
N VAL A 17 8.97 4.87 -8.48
CA VAL A 17 8.85 4.11 -7.23
C VAL A 17 9.84 4.61 -6.18
N LEU A 18 11.07 4.99 -6.57
CA LEU A 18 12.03 5.64 -5.64
C LEU A 18 11.51 6.98 -5.13
N VAL A 19 10.81 7.76 -5.95
CA VAL A 19 10.16 8.99 -5.50
C VAL A 19 9.08 8.67 -4.46
N THR A 20 8.27 7.65 -4.68
CA THR A 20 7.28 7.19 -3.70
C THR A 20 7.93 6.74 -2.40
N ILE A 21 9.03 5.99 -2.46
CA ILE A 21 9.81 5.59 -1.28
C ILE A 21 10.31 6.83 -0.53
N GLY A 22 10.87 7.81 -1.24
CA GLY A 22 11.33 9.07 -0.65
C GLY A 22 10.21 9.85 0.04
N LEU A 23 9.03 9.93 -0.58
CA LEU A 23 7.85 10.57 0.02
C LEU A 23 7.37 9.85 1.28
N LEU A 24 7.27 8.53 1.26
CA LEU A 24 6.85 7.74 2.43
C LEU A 24 7.88 7.83 3.57
N PHE A 25 9.17 7.83 3.24
CA PHE A 25 10.24 8.03 4.21
C PHE A 25 10.19 9.44 4.84
N THR A 26 9.98 10.47 4.02
CA THR A 26 9.80 11.85 4.51
C THR A 26 8.58 11.99 5.39
N LEU A 27 7.47 11.31 5.04
CA LEU A 27 6.26 11.28 5.86
C LEU A 27 6.49 10.63 7.23
N LYS A 28 7.28 9.53 7.30
CA LYS A 28 7.62 8.90 8.59
C LYS A 28 8.47 9.82 9.46
N ILE A 29 9.45 10.55 8.88
CA ILE A 29 10.30 11.48 9.63
C ILE A 29 9.50 12.71 10.08
N TRP A 30 8.66 13.27 9.20
CA TRP A 30 7.81 14.42 9.54
C TRP A 30 6.75 14.05 10.57
N ASN A 31 6.35 12.78 10.62
CA ASN A 31 5.37 12.20 11.54
C ASN A 31 4.12 13.08 11.71
N PRO A 32 3.39 13.42 10.63
CA PRO A 32 2.18 14.22 10.75
C PRO A 32 1.12 13.46 11.54
N TYR A 33 0.20 14.18 12.16
CA TYR A 33 -0.83 13.67 13.06
C TYR A 33 -1.52 12.37 12.60
N PHE A 34 -1.84 12.24 11.32
CA PHE A 34 -2.50 11.03 10.82
C PHE A 34 -1.60 9.79 10.84
N ILE A 35 -0.28 9.96 10.71
CA ILE A 35 0.71 8.85 10.83
C ILE A 35 0.86 8.47 12.31
N GLU A 36 1.00 9.45 13.17
CA GLU A 36 1.08 9.24 14.61
C GLU A 36 -0.18 8.51 15.14
N ASN A 37 -1.37 8.89 14.68
CA ASN A 37 -2.62 8.22 15.05
C ASN A 37 -2.68 6.75 14.61
N ILE A 38 -2.12 6.42 13.43
CA ILE A 38 -1.98 5.04 12.98
C ILE A 38 -1.08 4.24 13.93
N SER A 39 0.06 4.82 14.32
CA SER A 39 1.00 4.20 15.28
C SER A 39 0.34 3.96 16.64
N TRP A 40 -0.43 4.93 17.14
CA TRP A 40 -1.18 4.78 18.39
C TRP A 40 -2.29 3.72 18.30
N THR A 41 -2.97 3.60 17.16
CA THR A 41 -3.96 2.52 16.95
C THR A 41 -3.30 1.14 17.03
N TRP A 42 -2.08 1.00 16.49
CA TRP A 42 -1.32 -0.24 16.61
C TRP A 42 -0.90 -0.51 18.05
N PHE A 43 -0.44 0.51 18.78
CA PHE A 43 -0.12 0.41 20.19
C PHE A 43 -1.33 -0.04 21.03
N ASP A 44 -2.51 0.59 20.84
CA ASP A 44 -3.72 0.23 21.56
C ASP A 44 -4.13 -1.22 21.29
N TYR A 45 -4.01 -1.67 20.03
CA TYR A 45 -4.24 -3.07 19.68
C TYR A 45 -3.28 -4.01 20.41
N LEU A 46 -1.98 -3.74 20.41
CA LEU A 46 -0.99 -4.53 21.13
C LEU A 46 -1.27 -4.56 22.63
N HIS A 47 -1.68 -3.43 23.18
CA HIS A 47 -2.01 -3.29 24.59
C HIS A 47 -3.22 -4.16 24.98
N GLN A 48 -4.27 -4.20 24.13
CA GLN A 48 -5.45 -5.03 24.33
C GLN A 48 -5.18 -6.54 24.21
N GLN A 49 -4.09 -6.94 23.55
CA GLN A 49 -3.70 -8.35 23.46
C GLN A 49 -3.01 -8.89 24.74
N GLN A 50 -2.61 -8.00 25.66
CA GLN A 50 -2.09 -8.41 26.95
C GLN A 50 -3.24 -8.96 27.81
N GLY A 51 -2.93 -10.02 28.54
CA GLY A 51 -3.88 -10.61 29.48
C GLY A 51 -4.14 -9.67 30.68
N GLU A 52 -5.27 -9.86 31.33
CA GLU A 52 -5.58 -9.15 32.58
C GLU A 52 -4.78 -9.75 33.75
N PHE A 53 -4.17 -8.88 34.57
CA PHE A 53 -3.42 -9.26 35.77
C PHE A 53 -4.15 -8.77 37.01
N TYR A 54 -4.50 -9.67 37.90
CA TYR A 54 -5.11 -9.31 39.18
C TYR A 54 -4.06 -8.83 40.16
N VAL A 55 -4.29 -7.67 40.76
CA VAL A 55 -3.41 -7.01 41.72
C VAL A 55 -4.10 -7.01 43.07
N ASP A 56 -3.52 -7.75 44.03
CA ASP A 56 -4.11 -7.87 45.35
C ASP A 56 -3.70 -6.74 46.32
N ASP A 57 -2.52 -6.12 46.09
CA ASP A 57 -1.95 -5.15 47.03
C ASP A 57 -2.60 -3.77 46.93
N ILE A 58 -3.28 -3.47 45.81
CA ILE A 58 -3.95 -2.20 45.57
C ILE A 58 -5.47 -2.45 45.54
N VAL A 59 -6.22 -1.65 46.29
CA VAL A 59 -7.69 -1.68 46.36
C VAL A 59 -8.23 -0.32 45.97
N LEU A 60 -9.20 -0.28 45.07
CA LEU A 60 -9.91 0.93 44.72
C LEU A 60 -11.08 1.15 45.67
N VAL A 61 -11.11 2.32 46.33
CA VAL A 61 -12.17 2.71 47.22
C VAL A 61 -13.06 3.75 46.52
N ASP A 62 -14.25 3.32 46.17
CA ASP A 62 -15.18 4.10 45.35
C ASP A 62 -16.13 4.90 46.25
N ILE A 63 -16.19 6.22 46.05
CA ILE A 63 -17.28 7.05 46.50
C ILE A 63 -18.34 7.03 45.40
N ASP A 64 -19.20 6.03 45.51
CA ASP A 64 -20.27 5.69 44.56
C ASP A 64 -21.64 6.22 45.06
N GLU A 65 -22.71 5.87 44.35
CA GLU A 65 -24.07 6.23 44.68
C GLU A 65 -24.45 5.73 46.08
N LYS A 66 -24.07 4.49 46.44
CA LYS A 66 -24.32 3.89 47.74
C LYS A 66 -23.67 4.70 48.87
N SER A 67 -22.44 5.18 48.61
CA SER A 67 -21.73 6.07 49.52
C SER A 67 -22.45 7.40 49.72
N LEU A 68 -22.99 7.99 48.64
CA LEU A 68 -23.73 9.26 48.72
C LEU A 68 -25.11 9.12 49.38
N GLU A 69 -25.77 8.00 49.17
CA GLU A 69 -27.04 7.69 49.90
C GLU A 69 -26.82 7.60 51.40
N THR A 70 -25.69 7.03 51.84
CA THR A 70 -25.39 6.82 53.26
C THR A 70 -24.77 8.05 53.90
N PHE A 71 -23.79 8.67 53.25
CA PHE A 71 -22.98 9.75 53.82
C PHE A 71 -23.54 11.16 53.49
N GLY A 72 -24.47 11.26 52.56
CA GLY A 72 -25.04 12.51 52.09
C GLY A 72 -24.37 13.06 50.84
N GLN A 73 -24.79 14.20 50.39
CA GLN A 73 -24.34 14.83 49.16
C GLN A 73 -22.84 15.19 49.19
N TYR A 74 -22.17 15.01 48.05
CA TYR A 74 -20.82 15.48 47.87
C TYR A 74 -20.71 17.02 47.86
N PRO A 75 -19.72 17.66 48.47
CA PRO A 75 -18.64 17.05 49.22
C PRO A 75 -19.11 16.48 50.57
N ILE A 76 -18.70 15.23 50.85
CA ILE A 76 -18.97 14.52 52.09
C ILE A 76 -18.28 15.24 53.26
N ARG A 77 -18.89 15.22 54.46
CA ARG A 77 -18.30 15.81 55.69
C ARG A 77 -16.93 15.21 55.97
N ARG A 78 -15.98 16.04 56.35
CA ARG A 78 -14.58 15.62 56.62
C ARG A 78 -14.47 14.58 57.75
N GLY A 79 -15.29 14.67 58.76
CA GLY A 79 -15.30 13.70 59.86
C GLY A 79 -15.58 12.26 59.41
N ILE A 80 -16.38 12.06 58.34
CA ILE A 80 -16.66 10.74 57.78
C ILE A 80 -15.35 10.11 57.22
N TYR A 81 -14.50 10.88 56.54
CA TYR A 81 -13.23 10.38 56.08
C TYR A 81 -12.32 9.96 57.24
N ARG A 82 -12.32 10.71 58.37
CA ARG A 82 -11.61 10.32 59.59
C ARG A 82 -12.14 8.99 60.12
N ASP A 83 -13.45 8.82 60.24
CA ASP A 83 -14.06 7.60 60.77
C ASP A 83 -13.70 6.40 59.88
N LEU A 84 -13.82 6.52 58.56
CA LEU A 84 -13.42 5.49 57.60
C LEU A 84 -11.92 5.15 57.69
N LEU A 85 -11.06 6.16 57.89
CA LEU A 85 -9.63 5.92 58.10
C LEU A 85 -9.39 5.12 59.40
N LEU A 86 -10.08 5.44 60.49
CA LEU A 86 -9.93 4.77 61.77
C LEU A 86 -10.44 3.33 61.74
N ASP A 87 -11.46 3.05 60.92
CA ASP A 87 -12.04 1.72 60.75
C ASP A 87 -11.14 0.78 59.91
N THR A 88 -10.16 1.32 59.19
CA THR A 88 -9.21 0.52 58.45
C THR A 88 -7.99 0.14 59.28
N HIS A 89 -7.30 -0.95 58.87
CA HIS A 89 -6.07 -1.37 59.54
C HIS A 89 -5.00 -0.29 59.49
N TYR A 90 -4.27 -0.11 60.58
CA TYR A 90 -3.23 0.94 60.69
C TYR A 90 -2.13 0.86 59.65
N SER A 91 -1.80 -0.35 59.20
CA SER A 91 -0.74 -0.60 58.18
C SER A 91 -1.15 -0.24 56.77
N ASN A 92 -2.41 0.14 56.51
CA ASN A 92 -2.87 0.50 55.17
C ASN A 92 -2.35 1.90 54.77
N THR A 93 -2.07 2.05 53.49
CA THR A 93 -1.73 3.33 52.87
C THR A 93 -2.96 3.91 52.17
N HIS A 94 -3.25 5.16 52.41
CA HIS A 94 -4.40 5.82 51.79
C HIS A 94 -3.95 6.90 50.82
N ILE A 95 -4.36 6.79 49.55
CA ILE A 95 -4.05 7.73 48.47
C ILE A 95 -5.37 8.35 47.99
N PHE A 96 -5.54 9.64 48.23
CA PHE A 96 -6.77 10.33 47.86
C PHE A 96 -6.60 10.99 46.49
N GLY A 97 -7.24 10.42 45.46
CA GLY A 97 -7.29 10.96 44.09
C GLY A 97 -8.28 12.11 43.91
N MET A 98 -8.79 12.65 45.03
CA MET A 98 -9.75 13.74 45.05
C MET A 98 -9.19 14.97 45.77
N LEU A 99 -9.80 16.13 45.54
CA LEU A 99 -9.30 17.42 46.04
C LEU A 99 -10.01 17.85 47.35
N PHE A 100 -9.23 18.29 48.32
CA PHE A 100 -9.65 18.88 49.56
C PHE A 100 -9.27 20.38 49.66
N SER A 101 -9.55 21.13 48.59
CA SER A 101 -9.02 22.49 48.38
C SER A 101 -9.86 23.59 49.06
N LYS A 102 -11.07 23.29 49.50
CA LYS A 102 -11.91 24.25 50.21
C LYS A 102 -12.20 23.73 51.61
N PRO A 103 -12.35 24.64 52.62
CA PRO A 103 -12.78 24.26 53.94
C PRO A 103 -14.15 23.57 53.92
N ASP A 104 -14.38 22.67 54.90
CA ASP A 104 -15.69 22.09 55.13
C ASP A 104 -16.73 23.17 55.45
N ARG A 105 -17.99 22.91 55.19
CA ARG A 105 -19.10 23.79 55.54
C ARG A 105 -19.20 24.03 57.06
N ASP A 106 -18.82 23.00 57.81
CA ASP A 106 -18.67 23.04 59.26
C ASP A 106 -17.18 23.15 59.61
N PRO A 107 -16.70 24.31 60.10
CA PRO A 107 -15.29 24.55 60.39
C PRO A 107 -14.65 23.56 61.38
N THR A 108 -15.45 22.83 62.15
CA THR A 108 -14.95 21.83 63.10
C THR A 108 -14.50 20.54 62.43
N GLN A 109 -14.93 20.30 61.20
CA GLN A 109 -14.72 19.02 60.51
C GLN A 109 -13.32 18.88 59.93
N ASP A 110 -12.70 19.99 59.49
CA ASP A 110 -11.35 19.96 58.94
C ASP A 110 -10.30 19.55 59.99
N PRO A 111 -10.29 20.10 61.24
CA PRO A 111 -9.43 19.61 62.33
C PRO A 111 -9.67 18.13 62.66
N ILE A 112 -10.91 17.68 62.66
CA ILE A 112 -11.27 16.28 62.92
C ILE A 112 -10.65 15.36 61.87
N PHE A 113 -10.75 15.72 60.59
CA PHE A 113 -10.13 14.93 59.53
C PHE A 113 -8.60 14.98 59.61
N ALA A 114 -7.99 16.13 59.93
CA ALA A 114 -6.57 16.29 60.13
C ALA A 114 -6.02 15.34 61.21
N GLU A 115 -6.75 15.19 62.35
CA GLU A 115 -6.38 14.21 63.39
C GLU A 115 -6.34 12.77 62.84
N GLY A 116 -7.28 12.41 61.95
CA GLY A 116 -7.30 11.07 61.32
C GLY A 116 -6.12 10.80 60.40
N LEU A 117 -5.48 11.85 59.85
CA LEU A 117 -4.30 11.74 58.99
C LEU A 117 -3.00 11.50 59.79
N VAL A 118 -2.96 11.97 61.03
CA VAL A 118 -1.76 11.86 61.89
C VAL A 118 -1.36 10.41 62.08
N ASN A 119 -0.04 10.13 61.90
CA ASN A 119 0.56 8.79 62.06
C ASN A 119 0.04 7.71 61.10
N ARG A 120 -0.72 8.06 60.06
CA ARG A 120 -1.12 7.16 58.99
C ARG A 120 -0.42 7.54 57.70
N LEU A 121 -0.05 6.57 56.89
CA LEU A 121 0.54 6.85 55.58
C LEU A 121 -0.58 7.31 54.63
N THR A 122 -0.75 8.61 54.57
CA THR A 122 -1.81 9.27 53.75
C THR A 122 -1.16 10.23 52.76
N ILE A 123 -1.64 10.20 51.52
CA ILE A 123 -1.22 11.11 50.46
C ILE A 123 -2.47 11.79 49.88
N LEU A 124 -2.42 13.12 49.80
CA LEU A 124 -3.54 13.92 49.29
C LEU A 124 -3.28 14.41 47.87
N GLY A 125 -4.36 14.48 47.09
CA GLY A 125 -4.31 14.97 45.72
C GLY A 125 -4.35 16.51 45.65
N ALA A 126 -3.53 17.06 44.75
CA ALA A 126 -3.59 18.44 44.28
C ALA A 126 -3.90 18.44 42.78
N ALA A 127 -4.40 19.53 42.22
CA ALA A 127 -4.66 19.58 40.77
C ALA A 127 -3.99 20.81 40.11
N PRO A 128 -3.46 20.67 38.92
CA PRO A 128 -2.95 21.80 38.16
C PRO A 128 -4.12 22.67 37.67
N THR A 129 -3.86 23.95 37.50
CA THR A 129 -4.86 24.93 37.04
C THR A 129 -4.24 25.91 36.05
N SER A 130 -5.06 26.40 35.12
CA SER A 130 -4.75 27.54 34.24
C SER A 130 -5.03 28.90 34.86
N GLN A 131 -5.40 28.96 36.14
CA GLN A 131 -5.64 30.20 36.87
C GLN A 131 -4.47 30.47 37.81
N ILE A 132 -3.89 31.67 37.75
CA ILE A 132 -2.87 32.09 38.69
C ILE A 132 -3.46 32.09 40.09
N GLN A 133 -3.06 31.15 40.92
CA GLN A 133 -3.43 31.07 42.31
C GLN A 133 -2.29 31.58 43.19
N LYS A 134 -2.57 32.63 43.98
CA LYS A 134 -1.69 33.05 45.07
C LYS A 134 -2.06 32.21 46.32
N GLY A 135 -1.41 31.08 46.47
CA GLY A 135 -1.60 30.19 47.62
C GLY A 135 -0.30 29.45 47.95
N SER A 136 -0.21 28.89 49.16
CA SER A 136 0.92 28.07 49.54
C SER A 136 0.98 26.82 48.62
N ALA A 137 2.13 26.64 48.01
CA ALA A 137 2.42 25.42 47.24
C ALA A 137 2.33 24.21 48.18
N PRO A 138 1.88 23.04 47.68
CA PRO A 138 1.92 21.81 48.45
C PRO A 138 3.38 21.50 48.83
N PHE A 139 3.54 20.88 50.01
CA PHE A 139 4.84 20.37 50.42
C PHE A 139 5.31 19.34 49.39
N VAL A 140 6.48 19.56 48.84
CA VAL A 140 7.13 18.66 47.89
C VAL A 140 8.32 18.05 48.58
N GLY A 141 8.48 16.74 48.46
CA GLY A 141 9.70 16.07 48.90
C GLY A 141 10.93 16.67 48.20
N ASN A 142 12.08 16.62 48.84
CA ASN A 142 13.31 17.12 48.24
C ASN A 142 13.61 16.44 46.91
N SER A 143 13.69 17.23 45.85
CA SER A 143 14.06 16.74 44.51
C SER A 143 15.49 17.15 44.18
N THR A 144 16.26 16.20 43.64
CA THR A 144 17.62 16.47 43.15
C THR A 144 17.66 16.30 41.65
N PHE A 145 18.05 17.36 40.96
CA PHE A 145 18.15 17.37 39.50
C PHE A 145 19.63 17.34 39.08
N GLY A 146 19.94 16.48 38.08
CA GLY A 146 21.27 16.40 37.51
C GLY A 146 21.24 16.60 36.00
N GLY A 147 22.09 17.48 35.49
CA GLY A 147 22.39 17.65 34.07
C GLY A 147 21.67 18.79 33.34
N GLY A 148 20.48 19.18 33.73
CA GLY A 148 19.72 20.25 33.09
C GLY A 148 18.66 20.88 33.99
N ASN A 149 17.98 21.94 33.48
CA ASN A 149 16.85 22.55 34.17
C ASN A 149 15.54 21.78 33.80
N PRO A 150 14.83 21.15 34.76
CA PRO A 150 13.60 20.42 34.47
C PRO A 150 12.49 21.29 33.87
N LYS A 151 12.47 22.59 34.23
CA LYS A 151 11.43 23.50 33.74
C LYS A 151 11.42 23.69 32.23
N ASP A 152 12.52 23.44 31.56
CA ASP A 152 12.64 23.60 30.11
C ASP A 152 11.91 22.47 29.35
N PHE A 153 11.57 21.38 30.04
CA PHE A 153 11.01 20.17 29.43
C PHE A 153 9.66 19.74 30.00
N LEU A 154 9.42 20.01 31.28
CA LEU A 154 8.20 19.55 31.97
C LEU A 154 6.95 20.35 31.55
N TRP A 155 5.80 19.70 31.66
CA TRP A 155 4.52 20.37 31.49
C TRP A 155 4.37 21.52 32.49
N ASN A 156 4.12 22.73 32.00
CA ASN A 156 4.02 23.93 32.82
C ASN A 156 2.58 24.42 32.95
N PHE A 157 2.14 24.67 34.20
CA PHE A 157 0.83 25.17 34.54
C PHE A 157 0.92 26.51 35.25
N ASP A 158 -0.17 27.31 35.21
CA ASP A 158 -0.22 28.63 35.85
C ASP A 158 -0.35 28.56 37.36
N GLY A 159 -0.72 27.40 37.92
CA GLY A 159 -0.84 27.20 39.36
C GLY A 159 -1.23 25.78 39.75
N ILE A 160 -1.24 25.55 41.07
CA ILE A 160 -1.68 24.27 41.67
C ILE A 160 -2.79 24.57 42.70
N VAL A 161 -3.91 23.86 42.57
CA VAL A 161 -4.99 23.83 43.57
C VAL A 161 -4.60 22.79 44.60
N SER A 162 -4.15 23.25 45.79
CA SER A 162 -3.69 22.39 46.88
C SER A 162 -4.82 22.11 47.88
N PRO A 163 -4.66 21.03 48.69
CA PRO A 163 -5.47 20.88 49.90
C PRO A 163 -5.33 22.08 50.85
N ILE A 164 -6.26 22.26 51.75
CA ILE A 164 -6.17 23.30 52.79
C ILE A 164 -5.01 23.05 53.74
N SER A 165 -4.39 24.12 54.28
CA SER A 165 -3.14 24.04 55.04
C SER A 165 -3.17 23.04 56.20
N ILE A 166 -4.27 23.00 56.97
CA ILE A 166 -4.39 22.11 58.12
C ILE A 166 -4.30 20.61 57.70
N LEU A 167 -4.79 20.25 56.52
CA LEU A 167 -4.67 18.87 56.01
C LEU A 167 -3.26 18.59 55.46
N MET A 168 -2.66 19.58 54.79
CA MET A 168 -1.27 19.44 54.27
C MET A 168 -0.24 19.24 55.40
N GLU A 169 -0.42 19.95 56.54
CA GLU A 169 0.46 19.85 57.71
C GLU A 169 0.40 18.50 58.42
N ASN A 170 -0.71 17.76 58.27
CA ASN A 170 -0.98 16.50 58.95
C ASN A 170 -0.96 15.26 58.03
N THR A 171 -0.77 15.44 56.72
CA THR A 171 -0.60 14.33 55.76
C THR A 171 0.84 14.03 55.54
N TYR A 172 1.16 12.79 55.08
CA TYR A 172 2.51 12.36 54.82
C TYR A 172 3.08 12.95 53.49
N GLY A 173 2.20 13.28 52.55
CA GLY A 173 2.60 13.87 51.28
C GLY A 173 1.42 14.43 50.49
N VAL A 174 1.76 15.30 49.54
CA VAL A 174 0.82 15.87 48.57
C VAL A 174 1.40 15.74 47.17
N GLY A 175 0.61 15.20 46.24
CA GLY A 175 1.01 15.04 44.86
C GLY A 175 -0.04 15.48 43.87
N VAL A 176 0.38 15.85 42.68
CA VAL A 176 -0.52 16.38 41.64
C VAL A 176 -1.22 15.23 40.91
N VAL A 177 -2.55 15.30 40.84
CA VAL A 177 -3.36 14.35 40.05
C VAL A 177 -3.17 14.70 38.60
N THR A 178 -2.34 13.93 37.90
CA THR A 178 -1.93 14.20 36.50
C THR A 178 -2.65 13.32 35.47
N ALA A 179 -3.44 12.35 35.91
CA ALA A 179 -4.13 11.41 35.03
C ALA A 179 -5.48 11.93 34.56
N THR A 180 -5.51 13.13 34.00
CA THR A 180 -6.72 13.66 33.36
C THR A 180 -6.38 14.19 31.97
N PRO A 181 -7.27 14.05 30.97
CA PRO A 181 -7.02 14.54 29.61
C PRO A 181 -6.71 16.05 29.54
N ALA A 182 -7.24 16.82 30.49
CA ALA A 182 -7.00 18.27 30.59
C ALA A 182 -5.57 18.59 31.07
N VAL A 183 -4.90 17.69 31.73
CA VAL A 183 -3.57 17.88 32.34
C VAL A 183 -2.49 17.26 31.45
N THR A 184 -2.82 16.17 30.81
CA THR A 184 -1.88 15.43 29.98
C THR A 184 -1.62 16.15 28.67
N GLY A 185 -1.53 17.42 28.54
CA GLY A 185 -1.16 18.13 27.29
C GLY A 185 -0.38 17.30 26.26
N THR A 186 -0.49 15.98 26.41
CA THR A 186 0.06 15.00 25.47
C THR A 186 -0.59 15.23 24.11
N PRO A 187 0.19 15.11 23.04
CA PRO A 187 -0.30 15.28 21.67
C PRO A 187 -1.33 14.22 21.22
N ASN A 188 -1.89 13.43 22.14
CA ASN A 188 -2.96 12.47 21.84
C ASN A 188 -4.28 13.23 21.61
N PHE A 189 -4.39 13.81 20.44
CA PHE A 189 -5.59 14.53 19.97
C PHE A 189 -6.86 13.66 19.92
N ASP A 190 -6.72 12.35 20.11
CA ASP A 190 -7.84 11.41 20.22
C ASP A 190 -8.44 11.35 21.63
N GLY A 191 -7.87 12.06 22.60
CA GLY A 191 -8.30 12.09 23.99
C GLY A 191 -8.02 10.81 24.78
N THR A 192 -7.23 9.87 24.23
CA THR A 192 -6.85 8.62 24.91
C THR A 192 -5.61 8.83 25.77
N THR A 193 -5.70 8.54 27.04
CA THR A 193 -4.58 8.65 27.99
C THR A 193 -3.74 7.39 27.97
N ARG A 194 -2.56 7.46 27.36
CA ARG A 194 -1.61 6.35 27.25
C ARG A 194 -0.42 6.50 28.18
N SER A 195 -0.06 7.76 28.46
CA SER A 195 1.03 8.11 29.38
C SER A 195 0.58 9.16 30.39
N VAL A 196 1.29 9.23 31.49
CA VAL A 196 0.99 10.15 32.60
C VAL A 196 2.31 10.78 33.09
N PRO A 197 2.41 12.10 33.23
CA PRO A 197 3.61 12.75 33.73
C PRO A 197 3.84 12.44 35.21
N LEU A 198 5.10 12.13 35.54
CA LEU A 198 5.54 11.94 36.92
C LEU A 198 5.86 13.27 37.61
N LEU A 199 6.31 14.25 36.82
CA LEU A 199 6.68 15.59 37.29
C LEU A 199 5.98 16.65 36.43
N VAL A 200 5.56 17.73 37.06
CA VAL A 200 5.00 18.92 36.39
C VAL A 200 5.59 20.18 37.01
N THR A 201 5.51 21.29 36.33
CA THR A 201 5.92 22.60 36.86
C THR A 201 4.71 23.52 36.98
N ALA A 202 4.72 24.33 38.03
CA ALA A 202 3.79 25.44 38.22
C ALA A 202 4.43 26.50 39.08
N ASN A 203 4.18 27.79 38.81
CA ASN A 203 4.74 28.91 39.56
C ASN A 203 6.29 28.81 39.78
N ASP A 204 7.01 28.34 38.77
CA ASP A 204 8.46 28.14 38.88
C ASP A 204 8.91 27.04 39.84
N GLU A 205 8.05 26.19 40.32
CA GLU A 205 8.38 25.05 41.17
C GLU A 205 8.05 23.71 40.45
N VAL A 206 8.75 22.64 40.83
CA VAL A 206 8.53 21.29 40.32
C VAL A 206 7.73 20.48 41.32
N TYR A 207 6.65 19.85 40.87
CA TYR A 207 5.75 19.08 41.69
C TYR A 207 5.70 17.62 41.23
N PRO A 208 5.75 16.64 42.16
CA PRO A 208 5.55 15.24 41.84
C PRO A 208 4.08 14.96 41.52
N SER A 209 3.84 13.97 40.66
CA SER A 209 2.50 13.39 40.53
C SER A 209 2.09 12.69 41.84
N LEU A 210 0.77 12.51 42.00
CA LEU A 210 0.23 11.83 43.17
C LEU A 210 0.85 10.43 43.40
N MET A 211 1.07 9.69 42.31
CA MET A 211 1.64 8.35 42.40
C MET A 211 3.15 8.33 42.61
N LEU A 212 3.88 9.31 42.13
CA LEU A 212 5.30 9.47 42.42
C LEU A 212 5.52 9.79 43.90
N GLU A 213 4.69 10.68 44.46
CA GLU A 213 4.72 11.01 45.89
C GLU A 213 4.28 9.81 46.75
N ALA A 214 3.26 9.06 46.33
CA ALA A 214 2.87 7.82 46.99
C ALA A 214 3.99 6.78 46.99
N LEU A 215 4.70 6.61 45.86
CA LEU A 215 5.83 5.73 45.76
C LEU A 215 6.97 6.16 46.70
N ARG A 216 7.27 7.48 46.76
CA ARG A 216 8.26 8.03 47.69
C ARG A 216 7.92 7.69 49.15
N ALA A 217 6.66 7.93 49.51
CA ALA A 217 6.16 7.67 50.87
C ALA A 217 6.16 6.18 51.22
N LEU A 218 5.72 5.30 50.35
CA LEU A 218 5.74 3.84 50.51
C LEU A 218 7.16 3.29 50.73
N LYS A 219 8.15 3.88 50.05
CA LYS A 219 9.55 3.52 50.18
C LYS A 219 10.26 4.14 51.39
N GLY A 220 9.62 5.07 52.08
CA GLY A 220 10.22 5.84 53.18
C GLY A 220 11.37 6.73 52.74
N GLU A 221 11.48 7.06 51.47
CA GLU A 221 12.56 7.87 50.93
C GLU A 221 12.31 9.37 51.14
N PRO A 222 13.33 10.15 51.50
CA PRO A 222 13.20 11.58 51.73
C PRO A 222 13.09 12.39 50.42
N SER A 223 13.58 11.83 49.31
CA SER A 223 13.70 12.55 48.05
C SER A 223 13.65 11.61 46.86
N TYR A 224 13.42 12.18 45.66
CA TYR A 224 13.60 11.52 44.38
C TYR A 224 14.69 12.24 43.55
N GLN A 225 15.33 11.48 42.68
CA GLN A 225 16.41 11.94 41.81
C GLN A 225 15.90 11.93 40.37
N THR A 226 16.21 12.98 39.62
CA THR A 226 15.84 13.10 38.20
C THR A 226 17.09 13.38 37.36
N LYS A 227 17.33 12.58 36.35
CA LYS A 227 18.37 12.84 35.35
C LYS A 227 17.78 13.55 34.16
N ILE A 228 18.41 14.66 33.78
CA ILE A 228 18.00 15.51 32.67
C ILE A 228 19.21 15.70 31.76
N THR A 229 19.00 15.48 30.47
CA THR A 229 20.01 15.80 29.44
C THR A 229 19.52 17.00 28.66
N PRO A 230 20.37 18.06 28.49
CA PRO A 230 19.97 19.31 27.85
C PRO A 230 19.42 19.11 26.43
N GLU A 231 19.84 18.06 25.71
CA GLU A 231 19.46 17.77 24.34
C GLU A 231 18.19 16.92 24.24
N THR A 232 17.92 16.07 25.24
CA THR A 232 16.86 15.04 25.18
C THR A 232 15.80 15.16 26.28
N GLY A 233 15.95 16.07 27.23
CA GLY A 233 15.00 16.26 28.34
C GLY A 233 15.18 15.28 29.48
N VAL A 234 14.07 14.92 30.14
CA VAL A 234 14.09 13.99 31.27
C VAL A 234 14.34 12.57 30.77
N GLU A 235 15.34 11.89 31.29
CA GLU A 235 15.65 10.51 30.93
C GLU A 235 15.00 9.51 31.89
N TRP A 236 15.08 9.80 33.19
CA TRP A 236 14.52 8.94 34.22
C TRP A 236 14.32 9.66 35.56
N VAL A 237 13.41 9.08 36.35
CA VAL A 237 13.19 9.45 37.76
C VAL A 237 13.51 8.23 38.63
N ARG A 238 14.18 8.40 39.77
CA ARG A 238 14.61 7.31 40.66
C ARG A 238 14.35 7.66 42.11
N MET A 239 13.97 6.63 42.90
CA MET A 239 13.87 6.66 44.34
C MET A 239 15.06 5.95 44.95
N GLY A 240 15.81 6.61 45.82
CA GLY A 240 16.92 6.02 46.52
C GLY A 240 17.88 5.21 45.61
N ARG A 241 18.01 3.92 45.84
CA ARG A 241 18.86 2.97 45.07
C ARG A 241 18.07 2.08 44.11
N ASP A 242 16.81 2.32 43.96
CA ASP A 242 15.95 1.53 43.09
C ASP A 242 16.34 1.65 41.62
N LYS A 243 15.79 0.75 40.80
CA LYS A 243 15.87 0.87 39.36
C LYS A 243 15.27 2.20 38.91
N PRO A 244 15.93 2.94 38.02
CA PRO A 244 15.35 4.19 37.49
C PRO A 244 14.07 3.90 36.69
N ILE A 245 13.08 4.76 36.87
CA ILE A 245 11.85 4.79 36.07
C ILE A 245 12.17 5.59 34.80
N THR A 246 12.24 4.94 33.66
CA THR A 246 12.47 5.60 32.36
C THR A 246 11.25 6.43 31.97
N THR A 247 11.49 7.62 31.49
CA THR A 247 10.42 8.57 31.10
C THR A 247 10.61 9.09 29.68
N THR A 248 9.57 9.71 29.13
CA THR A 248 9.71 10.58 27.97
C THR A 248 10.47 11.86 28.34
N PRO A 249 10.93 12.69 27.37
CA PRO A 249 11.54 13.99 27.64
C PRO A 249 10.74 14.92 28.56
N THR A 250 9.42 14.79 28.57
CA THR A 250 8.46 15.55 29.38
C THR A 250 8.12 14.90 30.71
N SER A 251 8.88 13.83 31.12
CA SER A 251 8.66 13.06 32.34
C SER A 251 7.43 12.17 32.32
N ASP A 252 6.87 11.83 31.15
CA ASP A 252 5.70 10.95 31.09
C ASP A 252 6.15 9.48 31.15
N VAL A 253 5.34 8.66 31.81
CA VAL A 253 5.46 7.20 31.86
C VAL A 253 4.29 6.56 31.12
N MET A 254 4.58 5.64 30.22
CA MET A 254 3.56 4.81 29.57
C MET A 254 2.91 3.89 30.60
N VAL A 255 1.60 3.97 30.74
CA VAL A 255 0.86 3.24 31.77
C VAL A 255 0.44 1.86 31.27
N SER A 256 0.67 0.85 32.11
CA SER A 256 0.24 -0.53 31.86
C SER A 256 -1.20 -0.73 32.35
N TYR A 257 -2.18 -0.65 31.44
CA TYR A 257 -3.60 -0.68 31.78
C TYR A 257 -4.23 -2.07 31.92
N TRP A 258 -3.47 -3.13 31.86
CA TRP A 258 -3.97 -4.50 31.96
C TRP A 258 -4.18 -5.00 33.39
N ASN A 259 -4.00 -4.13 34.39
CA ASN A 259 -4.20 -4.51 35.79
C ASN A 259 -5.67 -4.43 36.19
N LYS A 260 -6.13 -5.44 36.93
CA LYS A 260 -7.45 -5.49 37.55
C LYS A 260 -7.30 -5.39 39.06
N PHE A 261 -8.01 -4.46 39.64
CA PHE A 261 -7.97 -4.18 41.07
C PHE A 261 -9.25 -4.64 41.74
N HIS A 262 -9.15 -5.01 43.02
CA HIS A 262 -10.32 -5.15 43.87
C HIS A 262 -10.96 -3.78 44.08
N ARG A 263 -12.30 -3.70 43.96
CA ARG A 263 -13.07 -2.46 44.15
C ARG A 263 -14.03 -2.64 45.31
N ILE A 264 -14.15 -1.62 46.11
CA ILE A 264 -15.06 -1.60 47.26
C ILE A 264 -15.73 -0.23 47.36
N SER A 265 -17.02 -0.19 47.69
CA SER A 265 -17.71 1.04 48.09
C SER A 265 -17.14 1.56 49.41
N ALA A 266 -16.96 2.87 49.54
CA ALA A 266 -16.48 3.48 50.78
C ALA A 266 -17.35 3.13 52.00
N VAL A 267 -18.63 2.86 51.82
CA VAL A 267 -19.56 2.42 52.89
C VAL A 267 -19.20 1.04 53.44
N ASP A 268 -18.72 0.13 52.56
CA ASP A 268 -18.42 -1.25 52.94
C ASP A 268 -16.97 -1.43 53.48
N LEU A 269 -16.19 -0.34 53.44
CA LEU A 269 -14.80 -0.36 53.86
C LEU A 269 -14.61 -0.79 55.36
N PRO A 270 -15.45 -0.36 56.33
CA PRO A 270 -15.36 -0.80 57.71
C PRO A 270 -15.53 -2.31 57.94
N GLU A 271 -16.32 -2.95 57.08
CA GLU A 271 -16.54 -4.42 57.11
C GLU A 271 -15.44 -5.22 56.45
N SER A 272 -14.53 -4.55 55.77
CA SER A 272 -13.42 -5.17 55.06
C SER A 272 -12.22 -5.47 56.02
N ASN A 273 -11.61 -6.63 55.86
CA ASN A 273 -10.42 -6.98 56.64
C ASN A 273 -9.13 -6.78 55.80
N PHE A 274 -8.93 -5.57 55.26
CA PHE A 274 -7.71 -5.24 54.51
C PHE A 274 -6.56 -4.90 55.46
N GLU A 275 -5.46 -5.60 55.30
CA GLU A 275 -4.22 -5.36 56.04
C GLU A 275 -3.04 -5.22 55.06
N ASN A 276 -2.18 -4.24 55.31
CA ASN A 276 -1.05 -3.91 54.43
C ASN A 276 -1.41 -3.64 52.98
N LYS A 277 -2.57 -3.05 52.73
CA LYS A 277 -3.07 -2.69 51.36
C LYS A 277 -2.89 -1.21 51.06
N ILE A 278 -2.80 -0.91 49.79
CA ILE A 278 -2.81 0.48 49.27
C ILE A 278 -4.23 0.78 48.80
N LEU A 279 -4.89 1.68 49.48
CA LEU A 279 -6.26 2.07 49.25
C LEU A 279 -6.29 3.36 48.43
N VAL A 280 -6.66 3.26 47.14
CA VAL A 280 -6.75 4.41 46.24
C VAL A 280 -8.19 4.89 46.13
N TRP A 281 -8.44 6.08 46.68
CA TRP A 281 -9.74 6.65 46.76
C TRP A 281 -10.12 7.48 45.54
N GLY A 282 -11.33 7.32 45.04
CA GLY A 282 -11.87 8.09 43.92
C GLY A 282 -13.37 8.26 43.90
N LEU A 283 -13.83 9.13 43.01
CA LEU A 283 -15.25 9.42 42.79
C LEU A 283 -15.73 8.60 41.59
N THR A 284 -16.79 7.82 41.82
CA THR A 284 -17.42 7.03 40.75
C THR A 284 -18.89 7.34 40.55
N ALA A 285 -19.51 8.04 41.52
CA ALA A 285 -20.90 8.43 41.42
C ALA A 285 -21.20 9.28 40.18
N GLU A 286 -22.35 9.05 39.57
CA GLU A 286 -22.80 9.76 38.38
C GLU A 286 -22.84 11.29 38.60
N GLY A 287 -22.33 12.03 37.61
CA GLY A 287 -22.24 13.49 37.67
C GLY A 287 -21.07 14.03 38.51
N LEU A 288 -20.36 13.20 39.27
CA LEU A 288 -19.15 13.57 40.01
C LEU A 288 -17.87 13.01 39.39
N ASN A 289 -17.99 11.99 38.55
CA ASN A 289 -16.88 11.37 37.88
C ASN A 289 -16.56 12.07 36.56
N ASN A 290 -15.26 12.03 36.18
CA ASN A 290 -14.78 12.41 34.86
C ASN A 290 -14.02 11.21 34.28
N PRO A 291 -14.70 10.28 33.62
CA PRO A 291 -14.08 9.08 33.11
C PRO A 291 -13.02 9.44 32.07
N VAL A 292 -11.96 8.66 32.06
CA VAL A 292 -10.78 8.82 31.19
C VAL A 292 -10.77 7.73 30.13
N SER A 293 -10.61 8.10 28.88
CA SER A 293 -10.39 7.14 27.79
C SER A 293 -8.97 6.59 27.87
N THR A 294 -8.84 5.26 27.83
CA THR A 294 -7.56 4.54 27.87
C THR A 294 -7.50 3.49 26.75
N PRO A 295 -6.35 2.91 26.42
CA PRO A 295 -6.24 1.80 25.45
C PRO A 295 -7.13 0.59 25.78
N MET A 296 -7.44 0.37 27.07
CA MET A 296 -8.29 -0.73 27.53
C MET A 296 -9.76 -0.33 27.72
N GLY A 297 -10.15 0.85 27.23
CA GLY A 297 -11.50 1.41 27.36
C GLY A 297 -11.57 2.55 28.37
N VAL A 298 -12.78 2.85 28.81
CA VAL A 298 -13.06 3.96 29.73
C VAL A 298 -12.78 3.52 31.17
N MET A 299 -11.97 4.29 31.89
CA MET A 299 -11.62 4.05 33.29
C MET A 299 -11.87 5.28 34.15
N TYR A 300 -12.06 5.07 35.46
CA TYR A 300 -12.12 6.19 36.40
C TYR A 300 -10.73 6.77 36.69
N PRO A 301 -10.58 8.07 36.98
CA PRO A 301 -9.28 8.71 37.19
C PRO A 301 -8.38 8.01 38.23
N HIS A 302 -8.95 7.57 39.36
CA HIS A 302 -8.22 6.87 40.41
C HIS A 302 -7.79 5.45 39.98
N GLU A 303 -8.52 4.82 39.07
CA GLU A 303 -8.10 3.53 38.45
C GLU A 303 -6.91 3.74 37.50
N VAL A 304 -6.88 4.83 36.73
CA VAL A 304 -5.72 5.23 35.93
C VAL A 304 -4.51 5.48 36.85
N GLN A 305 -4.72 6.18 37.98
CA GLN A 305 -3.68 6.41 38.98
C GLN A 305 -3.17 5.08 39.58
N ALA A 306 -4.06 4.16 39.92
CA ALA A 306 -3.67 2.83 40.44
C ALA A 306 -2.85 2.04 39.41
N ASN A 307 -3.20 2.07 38.13
CA ASN A 307 -2.41 1.46 37.05
C ASN A 307 -1.02 2.12 36.94
N LEU A 308 -0.93 3.44 37.05
CA LEU A 308 0.36 4.14 37.07
C LEU A 308 1.20 3.69 38.26
N LEU A 309 0.61 3.64 39.47
CA LEU A 309 1.31 3.18 40.67
C LEU A 309 1.84 1.75 40.49
N GLN A 310 1.01 0.84 40.00
CA GLN A 310 1.40 -0.54 39.73
C GLN A 310 2.53 -0.62 38.71
N THR A 311 2.47 0.16 37.64
CA THR A 311 3.51 0.25 36.60
C THR A 311 4.86 0.64 37.23
N VAL A 312 4.88 1.64 38.10
CA VAL A 312 6.14 2.11 38.72
C VAL A 312 6.59 1.23 39.89
N LEU A 313 5.68 0.58 40.63
CA LEU A 313 6.01 -0.36 41.69
C LEU A 313 6.66 -1.64 41.18
N THR A 314 6.09 -2.21 40.10
CA THR A 314 6.59 -3.46 39.52
C THR A 314 7.83 -3.24 38.64
N GLY A 315 8.06 -2.00 38.18
CA GLY A 315 9.09 -1.69 37.20
C GLY A 315 8.83 -2.30 35.82
N VAL A 316 7.61 -2.82 35.59
CA VAL A 316 7.15 -3.32 34.28
C VAL A 316 6.78 -2.11 33.45
N GLN A 317 7.74 -1.58 32.73
CA GLN A 317 7.59 -0.35 31.96
C GLN A 317 7.57 -0.64 30.47
N ILE A 318 6.61 -0.02 29.78
CA ILE A 318 6.60 0.01 28.33
C ILE A 318 7.73 0.94 27.89
N GLN A 319 8.69 0.38 27.13
CA GLN A 319 9.85 1.14 26.67
C GLN A 319 9.54 1.82 25.35
N GLN A 320 9.65 3.15 25.36
CA GLN A 320 9.67 3.99 24.17
C GLN A 320 10.96 4.81 24.21
N SER A 321 11.86 4.61 23.25
CA SER A 321 13.13 5.30 23.20
C SER A 321 13.25 6.09 21.90
N TYR A 322 13.79 7.27 21.96
CA TYR A 322 14.10 8.11 20.78
C TYR A 322 14.95 7.37 19.72
N TYR A 323 15.85 6.48 20.18
CA TYR A 323 16.66 5.67 19.26
C TYR A 323 15.82 4.65 18.47
N LEU A 324 14.69 4.19 19.01
CA LEU A 324 13.79 3.25 18.33
C LEU A 324 13.15 3.88 17.11
N GLU A 325 12.70 5.12 17.18
CA GLU A 325 12.11 5.86 16.04
C GLU A 325 13.09 6.00 14.88
N SER A 326 14.36 6.27 15.20
CA SER A 326 15.42 6.32 14.20
C SER A 326 15.68 4.96 13.56
N LEU A 327 15.68 3.89 14.37
CA LEU A 327 15.85 2.51 13.90
C LEU A 327 14.68 2.08 13.01
N GLU A 328 13.43 2.39 13.39
CA GLU A 328 12.22 2.15 12.60
C GLU A 328 12.32 2.80 11.22
N SER A 329 12.78 4.05 11.16
CA SER A 329 12.94 4.79 9.91
C SER A 329 13.99 4.16 8.99
N VAL A 330 15.11 3.70 9.55
CA VAL A 330 16.16 3.00 8.77
C VAL A 330 15.64 1.65 8.26
N LEU A 331 14.97 0.88 9.10
CA LEU A 331 14.39 -0.41 8.71
C LEU A 331 13.29 -0.25 7.65
N LEU A 332 12.43 0.78 7.77
CA LEU A 332 11.47 1.14 6.73
C LEU A 332 12.18 1.30 5.38
N LEU A 333 13.22 2.13 5.30
CA LEU A 333 13.94 2.36 4.04
C LEU A 333 14.52 1.07 3.47
N ILE A 334 15.15 0.24 4.31
CA ILE A 334 15.74 -1.03 3.89
C ILE A 334 14.66 -1.95 3.31
N VAL A 335 13.53 -2.11 3.99
CA VAL A 335 12.44 -2.99 3.54
C VAL A 335 11.85 -2.49 2.22
N LEU A 336 11.60 -1.19 2.07
CA LEU A 336 11.05 -0.63 0.84
C LEU A 336 12.01 -0.83 -0.36
N LEU A 337 13.31 -0.68 -0.15
CA LEU A 337 14.33 -0.96 -1.19
C LEU A 337 14.43 -2.47 -1.51
N MET A 338 14.27 -3.34 -0.51
CA MET A 338 14.20 -4.80 -0.75
C MET A 338 12.98 -5.17 -1.59
N ILE A 339 11.80 -4.61 -1.30
CA ILE A 339 10.57 -4.83 -2.09
C ILE A 339 10.78 -4.35 -3.53
N LEU A 340 11.34 -3.16 -3.72
CA LEU A 340 11.69 -2.64 -5.04
C LEU A 340 12.58 -3.63 -5.80
N GLY A 341 13.64 -4.11 -5.16
CA GLY A 341 14.54 -5.11 -5.74
C GLY A 341 13.85 -6.42 -6.11
N LEU A 342 13.00 -6.94 -5.21
CA LEU A 342 12.22 -8.16 -5.43
C LEU A 342 11.29 -8.02 -6.63
N VAL A 343 10.52 -6.93 -6.73
CA VAL A 343 9.56 -6.74 -7.82
C VAL A 343 10.26 -6.69 -9.18
N TYR A 344 11.38 -5.99 -9.31
CA TYR A 344 12.03 -5.83 -10.61
C TYR A 344 12.96 -6.99 -11.00
N LYS A 345 13.56 -7.71 -10.03
CA LYS A 345 14.52 -8.80 -10.31
C LYS A 345 13.91 -10.19 -10.24
N ALA A 346 12.90 -10.42 -9.40
CA ALA A 346 12.32 -11.74 -9.23
C ALA A 346 11.11 -11.97 -10.17
N PRO A 347 10.74 -13.24 -10.43
CA PRO A 347 9.47 -13.60 -11.06
C PRO A 347 8.28 -13.08 -10.24
N THR A 348 7.16 -12.78 -10.91
CA THR A 348 5.99 -12.13 -10.29
C THR A 348 5.48 -12.85 -9.05
N LEU A 349 5.39 -14.19 -9.09
CA LEU A 349 4.94 -14.98 -7.94
C LEU A 349 5.90 -14.86 -6.75
N LEU A 350 7.21 -14.98 -6.98
CA LEU A 350 8.22 -14.87 -5.93
C LEU A 350 8.30 -13.46 -5.35
N SER A 351 8.12 -12.43 -6.17
CA SER A 351 8.09 -11.04 -5.68
C SER A 351 6.88 -10.79 -4.78
N GLY A 352 5.71 -11.34 -5.12
CA GLY A 352 4.50 -11.25 -4.30
C GLY A 352 4.67 -11.97 -2.96
N VAL A 353 5.09 -13.23 -2.99
CA VAL A 353 5.32 -14.03 -1.77
C VAL A 353 6.41 -13.40 -0.91
N GLY A 354 7.53 -12.98 -1.50
CA GLY A 354 8.62 -12.35 -0.76
C GLY A 354 8.22 -11.02 -0.09
N SER A 355 7.44 -10.18 -0.78
CA SER A 355 6.93 -8.93 -0.22
C SER A 355 5.93 -9.18 0.91
N LEU A 356 5.04 -10.16 0.75
CA LEU A 356 4.11 -10.56 1.80
C LEU A 356 4.85 -11.08 3.04
N LEU A 357 5.87 -11.92 2.86
CA LEU A 357 6.70 -12.41 3.96
C LEU A 357 7.38 -11.27 4.71
N LEU A 358 7.89 -10.24 4.01
CA LEU A 358 8.48 -9.07 4.65
C LEU A 358 7.46 -8.32 5.51
N VAL A 359 6.22 -8.15 5.04
CA VAL A 359 5.14 -7.53 5.83
C VAL A 359 4.78 -8.37 7.05
N VAL A 360 4.64 -9.69 6.89
CA VAL A 360 4.36 -10.61 8.00
C VAL A 360 5.49 -10.60 9.02
N CYS A 361 6.76 -10.56 8.59
CA CYS A 361 7.91 -10.46 9.48
C CYS A 361 7.94 -9.13 10.25
N GLN A 362 7.54 -8.00 9.64
CA GLN A 362 7.44 -6.71 10.32
C GLN A 362 6.40 -6.76 11.44
N ILE A 363 5.17 -7.18 11.11
CA ILE A 363 4.06 -7.26 12.08
C ILE A 363 4.37 -8.29 13.17
N GLY A 364 4.80 -9.49 12.78
CA GLY A 364 5.14 -10.56 13.72
C GLY A 364 6.34 -10.22 14.60
N GLY A 365 7.35 -9.54 14.05
CA GLY A 365 8.51 -9.06 14.79
C GLY A 365 8.13 -8.00 15.83
N SER A 366 7.30 -7.02 15.46
CA SER A 366 6.76 -6.02 16.38
C SER A 366 5.97 -6.68 17.52
N TYR A 367 5.07 -7.60 17.18
CA TYR A 367 4.29 -8.34 18.17
C TYR A 367 5.18 -9.17 19.11
N TYR A 368 6.21 -9.85 18.58
CA TYR A 368 7.15 -10.63 19.38
C TYR A 368 7.95 -9.75 20.34
N ILE A 369 8.50 -8.63 19.88
CA ILE A 369 9.25 -7.68 20.71
C ILE A 369 8.34 -7.09 21.81
N TRP A 370 7.09 -6.78 21.48
CA TRP A 370 6.10 -6.32 22.44
C TRP A 370 5.83 -7.35 23.53
N THR A 371 5.59 -8.62 23.17
CA THR A 371 5.25 -9.66 24.15
C THR A 371 6.44 -10.12 25.00
N SER A 372 7.68 -10.01 24.49
CA SER A 372 8.89 -10.44 25.21
C SER A 372 9.52 -9.33 26.04
N GLU A 373 9.56 -8.11 25.56
CA GLU A 373 10.36 -7.03 26.15
C GLU A 373 9.53 -5.78 26.50
N LEU A 374 8.25 -5.74 26.17
CA LEU A 374 7.38 -4.57 26.30
C LEU A 374 7.95 -3.31 25.63
N VAL A 375 8.65 -3.50 24.51
CA VAL A 375 9.18 -2.43 23.69
C VAL A 375 8.17 -2.10 22.60
N LEU A 376 7.76 -0.84 22.53
CA LEU A 376 6.92 -0.35 21.44
C LEU A 376 7.78 -0.12 20.19
N PHE A 377 7.63 -1.04 19.22
CA PHE A 377 8.27 -0.96 17.92
C PHE A 377 7.22 -0.83 16.83
N ASP A 378 7.06 0.38 16.29
CA ASP A 378 6.01 0.68 15.30
C ASP A 378 6.39 0.19 13.91
N THR A 379 5.78 -0.93 13.51
CA THR A 379 5.90 -1.47 12.16
C THR A 379 4.63 -1.33 11.33
N PHE A 380 3.56 -0.77 11.88
CA PHE A 380 2.28 -0.72 11.19
C PHE A 380 2.34 0.23 9.99
N PHE A 381 2.86 1.45 10.18
CA PHE A 381 3.11 2.37 9.08
C PHE A 381 4.06 1.76 8.03
N SER A 382 5.14 1.11 8.48
CA SER A 382 6.11 0.43 7.60
C SER A 382 5.46 -0.67 6.76
N SER A 383 4.54 -1.43 7.36
CA SER A 383 3.77 -2.48 6.67
C SER A 383 2.85 -1.89 5.61
N LEU A 384 2.14 -0.81 5.93
CA LEU A 384 1.28 -0.10 4.97
C LEU A 384 2.09 0.50 3.82
N ALA A 385 3.21 1.15 4.11
CA ALA A 385 4.14 1.69 3.12
C ALA A 385 4.70 0.59 2.20
N SER A 386 4.98 -0.59 2.76
CA SER A 386 5.42 -1.77 2.01
C SER A 386 4.38 -2.22 0.98
N LEU A 387 3.10 -2.25 1.34
CA LEU A 387 2.00 -2.58 0.43
C LEU A 387 1.85 -1.53 -0.68
N VAL A 388 1.97 -0.25 -0.35
CA VAL A 388 1.91 0.84 -1.33
C VAL A 388 3.05 0.74 -2.35
N VAL A 389 4.29 0.53 -1.89
CA VAL A 389 5.46 0.40 -2.78
C VAL A 389 5.36 -0.86 -3.62
N PHE A 390 4.93 -2.00 -3.04
CA PHE A 390 4.70 -3.22 -3.80
C PHE A 390 3.64 -3.02 -4.90
N GLY A 391 2.51 -2.41 -4.57
CA GLY A 391 1.44 -2.11 -5.51
C GLY A 391 1.91 -1.21 -6.65
N HIS A 392 2.58 -0.10 -6.33
CA HIS A 392 3.11 0.84 -7.33
C HIS A 392 4.17 0.18 -8.22
N ALA A 393 5.15 -0.52 -7.64
CA ALA A 393 6.19 -1.19 -8.40
C ALA A 393 5.64 -2.29 -9.32
N SER A 394 4.70 -3.09 -8.81
CA SER A 394 4.05 -4.16 -9.56
C SER A 394 3.20 -3.60 -10.71
N PHE A 395 2.47 -2.52 -10.47
CA PHE A 395 1.69 -1.84 -11.50
C PHE A 395 2.60 -1.31 -12.62
N ASN A 396 3.70 -0.63 -12.27
CA ASN A 396 4.64 -0.11 -13.26
C ASN A 396 5.27 -1.24 -14.10
N LYS A 397 5.72 -2.32 -13.46
CA LYS A 397 6.26 -3.49 -14.15
C LYS A 397 5.24 -4.12 -15.11
N TYR A 398 4.00 -4.30 -14.62
CA TYR A 398 2.92 -4.84 -15.44
C TYR A 398 2.61 -3.94 -16.63
N TYR A 399 2.49 -2.62 -16.41
CA TYR A 399 2.17 -1.66 -17.46
C TYR A 399 3.22 -1.62 -18.57
N VAL A 400 4.51 -1.57 -18.20
CA VAL A 400 5.62 -1.60 -19.18
C VAL A 400 5.58 -2.89 -19.99
N THR A 401 5.49 -4.05 -19.33
CA THR A 401 5.43 -5.35 -20.00
C THR A 401 4.21 -5.47 -20.92
N PHE A 402 3.06 -4.92 -20.49
CA PHE A 402 1.85 -4.89 -21.31
C PHE A 402 2.04 -4.03 -22.56
N GLN A 403 2.64 -2.85 -22.43
CA GLN A 403 2.91 -1.95 -23.55
C GLN A 403 3.89 -2.58 -24.56
N GLU A 404 4.95 -3.23 -24.08
CA GLU A 404 5.89 -3.96 -24.94
C GLU A 404 5.19 -5.06 -25.75
N LYS A 405 4.34 -5.87 -25.10
CA LYS A 405 3.54 -6.89 -25.78
C LYS A 405 2.61 -6.30 -26.83
N GLN A 406 1.95 -5.17 -26.53
CA GLN A 406 1.07 -4.49 -27.46
C GLN A 406 1.82 -3.91 -28.67
N GLN A 407 3.02 -3.38 -28.45
CA GLN A 407 3.86 -2.86 -29.56
C GLN A 407 4.28 -3.99 -30.50
N ILE A 408 4.74 -5.11 -29.95
CA ILE A 408 5.09 -6.30 -30.74
C ILE A 408 3.86 -6.75 -31.53
N LYS A 409 2.70 -6.87 -30.89
CA LYS A 409 1.44 -7.23 -31.56
C LYS A 409 1.12 -6.29 -32.74
N LYS A 410 1.21 -4.96 -32.54
CA LYS A 410 0.96 -3.98 -33.60
C LYS A 410 1.95 -4.06 -34.77
N GLN A 411 3.19 -4.43 -34.53
CA GLN A 411 4.18 -4.62 -35.59
C GLN A 411 3.83 -5.83 -36.45
N PHE A 412 3.45 -6.94 -35.83
CA PHE A 412 3.06 -8.15 -36.56
C PHE A 412 1.73 -7.99 -37.31
N GLN A 413 0.80 -7.14 -36.83
CA GLN A 413 -0.48 -6.85 -37.52
C GLN A 413 -0.33 -6.22 -38.91
N LYS A 414 0.85 -5.72 -39.23
CA LYS A 414 1.14 -5.19 -40.58
C LYS A 414 1.41 -6.26 -41.64
N TYR A 415 1.73 -7.48 -41.20
CA TYR A 415 2.16 -8.57 -42.07
C TYR A 415 1.24 -9.79 -42.00
N LEU A 416 0.51 -9.94 -40.89
CA LEU A 416 -0.30 -11.09 -40.56
C LEU A 416 -1.74 -10.69 -40.23
N SER A 417 -2.70 -11.54 -40.57
CA SER A 417 -4.10 -11.32 -40.16
C SER A 417 -4.23 -11.37 -38.63
N PRO A 418 -5.28 -10.73 -38.06
CA PRO A 418 -5.53 -10.77 -36.63
C PRO A 418 -5.63 -12.19 -36.05
N ASP A 419 -6.30 -13.09 -36.76
CA ASP A 419 -6.49 -14.49 -36.32
C ASP A 419 -5.17 -15.26 -36.27
N MET A 420 -4.27 -14.96 -37.21
CA MET A 420 -2.95 -15.54 -37.31
C MET A 420 -2.04 -15.11 -36.16
N ILE A 421 -2.15 -13.84 -35.77
CA ILE A 421 -1.40 -13.32 -34.61
C ILE A 421 -1.87 -13.98 -33.32
N GLU A 422 -3.18 -14.21 -33.16
CA GLU A 422 -3.74 -14.90 -32.02
C GLU A 422 -3.24 -16.35 -31.94
N GLU A 423 -3.18 -17.05 -33.06
CA GLU A 423 -2.67 -18.41 -33.14
C GLU A 423 -1.17 -18.49 -32.81
N LEU A 424 -0.39 -17.57 -33.32
CA LEU A 424 1.04 -17.49 -33.00
C LEU A 424 1.29 -17.10 -31.52
N GLN A 425 0.38 -16.38 -30.88
CA GLN A 425 0.46 -16.11 -29.44
C GLN A 425 0.18 -17.36 -28.60
N LYS A 426 -0.73 -18.24 -29.09
CA LYS A 426 -1.02 -19.52 -28.43
C LYS A 426 0.10 -20.56 -28.67
N HIS A 427 0.77 -20.45 -29.83
CA HIS A 427 1.78 -21.41 -30.29
C HIS A 427 3.08 -20.72 -30.73
N PRO A 428 3.86 -20.14 -29.79
CA PRO A 428 5.12 -19.44 -30.10
C PRO A 428 6.18 -20.31 -30.78
N GLU A 429 6.08 -21.63 -30.62
CA GLU A 429 6.98 -22.60 -31.25
C GLU A 429 6.88 -22.59 -32.77
N LYS A 430 5.77 -22.16 -33.36
CA LYS A 430 5.59 -22.02 -34.81
C LYS A 430 6.45 -20.89 -35.43
N LEU A 431 7.06 -20.03 -34.60
CA LEU A 431 7.97 -18.94 -35.03
C LEU A 431 9.45 -19.36 -35.23
N LYS A 432 9.78 -20.63 -35.10
CA LYS A 432 11.17 -21.10 -35.30
C LYS A 432 11.54 -21.14 -36.78
N LEU A 433 12.84 -20.91 -37.08
CA LEU A 433 13.39 -21.16 -38.41
C LEU A 433 13.17 -22.63 -38.79
N GLY A 434 12.63 -22.84 -39.96
CA GLY A 434 12.30 -24.16 -40.48
C GLY A 434 11.08 -24.09 -41.41
N GLY A 435 10.78 -25.16 -42.08
CA GLY A 435 9.65 -25.23 -43.00
C GLY A 435 8.92 -26.57 -42.91
N ASP A 436 7.61 -26.53 -43.00
CA ASP A 436 6.73 -27.69 -43.08
C ASP A 436 6.34 -27.96 -44.54
N ARG A 437 6.27 -29.24 -44.90
CA ARG A 437 5.77 -29.64 -46.23
C ARG A 437 4.22 -29.64 -46.15
N ARG A 438 3.62 -28.80 -47.04
CA ARG A 438 2.17 -28.68 -47.12
C ARG A 438 1.70 -28.58 -48.56
N GLU A 439 0.49 -29.04 -48.82
CA GLU A 439 -0.24 -28.74 -50.06
C GLU A 439 -0.96 -27.39 -49.86
N MET A 440 -0.72 -26.43 -50.76
CA MET A 440 -1.18 -25.06 -50.60
C MET A 440 -1.58 -24.48 -51.95
N THR A 441 -2.35 -23.38 -51.93
CA THR A 441 -2.64 -22.60 -53.13
C THR A 441 -1.91 -21.25 -53.06
N PHE A 442 -1.31 -20.91 -54.18
CA PHE A 442 -0.51 -19.69 -54.37
C PHE A 442 -1.21 -18.80 -55.39
N MET A 443 -1.23 -17.50 -55.12
CA MET A 443 -1.71 -16.49 -56.06
C MET A 443 -0.63 -15.45 -56.23
N PHE A 444 -0.31 -15.16 -57.50
CA PHE A 444 0.50 -14.04 -57.91
C PHE A 444 -0.41 -13.08 -58.70
N MET A 445 -0.36 -11.81 -58.40
CA MET A 445 -1.13 -10.78 -59.08
C MET A 445 -0.21 -9.60 -59.40
N ASP A 446 -0.25 -9.13 -60.61
CA ASP A 446 0.53 -7.97 -61.08
C ASP A 446 -0.28 -7.04 -61.94
N ILE A 447 0.07 -5.74 -62.00
CA ILE A 447 -0.58 -4.76 -62.88
C ILE A 447 -0.12 -4.96 -64.32
N CYS A 448 -1.06 -5.27 -65.19
CA CYS A 448 -0.78 -5.33 -66.60
C CYS A 448 -0.50 -3.95 -67.20
N GLY A 449 0.70 -3.75 -67.74
CA GLY A 449 1.01 -2.47 -68.39
C GLY A 449 1.24 -1.34 -67.39
N PHE A 450 1.91 -1.57 -66.30
CA PHE A 450 2.24 -0.55 -65.28
C PHE A 450 3.05 0.63 -65.82
N THR A 451 3.94 0.37 -66.82
CA THR A 451 4.80 1.40 -67.42
C THR A 451 4.01 2.62 -67.97
N PRO A 452 2.97 2.47 -68.78
CA PRO A 452 2.16 3.61 -69.23
C PRO A 452 1.52 4.41 -68.07
N ILE A 453 1.13 3.74 -66.99
CA ILE A 453 0.54 4.43 -65.82
C ILE A 453 1.64 5.25 -65.14
N SER A 454 2.80 4.65 -64.89
CA SER A 454 3.96 5.32 -64.31
C SER A 454 4.41 6.52 -65.15
N GLU A 455 4.50 6.36 -66.49
CA GLU A 455 4.87 7.43 -67.41
C GLU A 455 3.84 8.59 -67.39
N ALA A 456 2.56 8.31 -67.24
CA ALA A 456 1.51 9.34 -67.14
C ALA A 456 1.71 10.23 -65.90
N PHE A 457 2.00 9.67 -64.78
CA PHE A 457 2.30 10.41 -63.55
C PHE A 457 3.64 11.19 -63.66
N MET A 458 4.69 10.58 -64.21
CA MET A 458 5.97 11.26 -64.41
C MET A 458 5.85 12.43 -65.39
N LYS A 459 4.99 12.31 -66.40
CA LYS A 459 4.72 13.39 -67.40
C LYS A 459 4.01 14.59 -66.77
N ASN A 460 3.22 14.32 -65.73
CA ASN A 460 2.51 15.34 -64.98
C ASN A 460 3.31 15.87 -63.77
N ASP A 461 4.57 15.47 -63.62
CA ASP A 461 5.45 15.82 -62.49
C ASP A 461 4.85 15.48 -61.11
N ASP A 462 4.11 14.36 -61.01
CA ASP A 462 3.42 13.89 -59.83
C ASP A 462 3.85 12.47 -59.42
N PRO A 463 5.10 12.27 -58.99
CA PRO A 463 5.56 10.98 -58.52
C PRO A 463 4.89 10.55 -57.19
N GLU A 464 4.42 11.51 -56.36
CA GLU A 464 3.73 11.24 -55.12
C GLU A 464 2.34 10.63 -55.36
N GLY A 465 1.61 11.12 -56.36
CA GLY A 465 0.33 10.57 -56.79
C GLY A 465 0.44 9.13 -57.31
N LEU A 466 1.56 8.77 -57.97
CA LEU A 466 1.81 7.39 -58.36
C LEU A 466 1.96 6.46 -57.15
N VAL A 467 2.70 6.88 -56.11
CA VAL A 467 2.88 6.11 -54.90
C VAL A 467 1.54 5.98 -54.14
N GLU A 468 0.73 7.04 -54.11
CA GLU A 468 -0.58 7.01 -53.48
C GLU A 468 -1.52 6.03 -54.19
N LEU A 469 -1.53 6.04 -55.54
CA LEU A 469 -2.31 5.10 -56.33
C LEU A 469 -1.90 3.65 -56.09
N ILE A 470 -0.59 3.35 -56.12
CA ILE A 470 -0.09 2.00 -55.82
C ILE A 470 -0.48 1.56 -54.42
N ASN A 471 -0.29 2.41 -53.42
CA ASN A 471 -0.65 2.08 -52.05
C ASN A 471 -2.17 1.83 -51.92
N LYS A 472 -3.01 2.63 -52.55
CA LYS A 472 -4.46 2.43 -52.58
C LYS A 472 -4.82 1.09 -53.23
N PHE A 473 -4.21 0.77 -54.35
CA PHE A 473 -4.42 -0.49 -55.07
C PHE A 473 -4.01 -1.67 -54.20
N LEU A 474 -2.77 -1.68 -53.67
CA LEU A 474 -2.25 -2.75 -52.81
C LEU A 474 -3.09 -2.94 -51.56
N ASP A 475 -3.54 -1.85 -50.91
CA ASP A 475 -4.37 -1.91 -49.69
C ASP A 475 -5.73 -2.55 -49.96
N LEU A 476 -6.35 -2.21 -51.09
CA LEU A 476 -7.63 -2.79 -51.51
C LEU A 476 -7.52 -4.30 -51.73
N GLN A 477 -6.52 -4.72 -52.50
CA GLN A 477 -6.33 -6.14 -52.83
C GLN A 477 -5.91 -6.95 -51.61
N THR A 478 -5.06 -6.39 -50.77
CA THR A 478 -4.62 -7.03 -49.52
C THR A 478 -5.82 -7.31 -48.62
N LYS A 479 -6.76 -6.37 -48.46
CA LYS A 479 -7.97 -6.59 -47.67
C LYS A 479 -8.80 -7.76 -48.18
N ILE A 480 -8.95 -7.90 -49.50
CA ILE A 480 -9.68 -9.01 -50.13
C ILE A 480 -9.00 -10.34 -49.82
N ILE A 481 -7.70 -10.42 -50.01
CA ILE A 481 -6.91 -11.64 -49.76
C ILE A 481 -7.01 -12.07 -48.30
N LEU A 482 -6.80 -11.11 -47.38
CA LEU A 482 -6.88 -11.39 -45.94
C LEU A 482 -8.28 -11.80 -45.48
N ASN A 483 -9.32 -11.16 -45.99
CA ASN A 483 -10.73 -11.47 -45.67
C ASN A 483 -11.12 -12.88 -46.12
N ASN A 484 -10.51 -13.38 -47.17
CA ASN A 484 -10.71 -14.74 -47.66
C ASN A 484 -9.70 -15.73 -47.10
N GLY A 485 -9.05 -15.44 -45.97
CA GLY A 485 -8.14 -16.34 -45.26
C GLY A 485 -6.78 -16.55 -45.92
N GLY A 486 -6.40 -15.69 -46.86
CA GLY A 486 -5.08 -15.69 -47.50
C GLY A 486 -4.02 -15.01 -46.63
N THR A 487 -2.80 -15.39 -46.86
CA THR A 487 -1.61 -14.79 -46.25
C THR A 487 -0.81 -14.04 -47.32
N ILE A 488 -0.43 -12.80 -47.04
CA ILE A 488 0.47 -12.05 -47.91
C ILE A 488 1.90 -12.47 -47.59
N ASP A 489 2.61 -13.00 -48.61
CA ASP A 489 4.05 -13.26 -48.52
C ASP A 489 4.85 -11.95 -48.61
N LYS A 490 4.72 -11.28 -49.75
CA LYS A 490 5.46 -10.04 -50.01
C LYS A 490 4.83 -9.22 -51.16
N TYR A 491 5.20 -7.98 -51.19
CA TYR A 491 4.99 -7.09 -52.35
C TYR A 491 6.29 -7.00 -53.13
N MET A 492 6.20 -7.12 -54.44
CA MET A 492 7.32 -7.00 -55.37
C MET A 492 7.00 -5.88 -56.39
N GLY A 493 7.13 -4.61 -55.95
CA GLY A 493 6.63 -3.46 -56.68
C GLY A 493 5.12 -3.38 -56.66
N ASP A 494 4.47 -3.54 -57.78
CA ASP A 494 3.03 -3.62 -58.00
C ASP A 494 2.47 -5.05 -57.94
N CYS A 495 3.34 -6.04 -57.80
CA CYS A 495 2.94 -7.44 -57.69
C CYS A 495 2.71 -7.85 -56.22
N ILE A 496 1.63 -8.60 -55.99
CA ILE A 496 1.34 -9.27 -54.70
C ILE A 496 1.57 -10.77 -54.83
N MET A 497 2.35 -11.31 -53.94
CA MET A 497 2.45 -12.76 -53.70
C MET A 497 1.67 -13.14 -52.45
N SER A 498 0.76 -14.07 -52.58
CA SER A 498 -0.08 -14.56 -51.48
C SER A 498 -0.30 -16.06 -51.57
N PHE A 499 -0.69 -16.65 -50.43
CA PHE A 499 -0.97 -18.09 -50.36
C PHE A 499 -2.05 -18.41 -49.30
N TRP A 500 -2.65 -19.61 -49.40
CA TRP A 500 -3.67 -20.16 -48.50
C TRP A 500 -3.23 -21.52 -47.97
N ASN A 501 -3.79 -21.93 -46.81
CA ASN A 501 -3.53 -23.14 -46.05
C ASN A 501 -2.22 -23.10 -45.24
N ALA A 502 -1.77 -21.88 -44.91
CA ALA A 502 -0.72 -21.66 -43.92
C ALA A 502 -0.75 -20.18 -43.44
N PRO A 503 -0.37 -19.94 -42.18
CA PRO A 503 -0.08 -20.91 -41.12
C PRO A 503 -1.32 -21.57 -40.57
N MET A 504 -2.52 -21.01 -40.85
CA MET A 504 -3.81 -21.60 -40.49
C MET A 504 -4.21 -22.66 -41.53
N ASP A 505 -4.79 -23.76 -41.04
CA ASP A 505 -5.35 -24.77 -41.90
C ASP A 505 -6.61 -24.23 -42.59
N CYS A 506 -6.64 -24.33 -43.92
CA CYS A 506 -7.74 -23.91 -44.76
C CYS A 506 -8.06 -25.06 -45.74
N PRO A 507 -8.97 -25.96 -45.41
CA PRO A 507 -9.30 -27.10 -46.27
C PRO A 507 -9.75 -26.70 -47.68
N ASP A 508 -10.44 -25.55 -47.79
CA ASP A 508 -10.94 -25.00 -49.05
C ASP A 508 -10.00 -23.97 -49.67
N HIS A 509 -8.68 -24.10 -49.45
CA HIS A 509 -7.69 -23.14 -49.86
C HIS A 509 -7.71 -22.75 -51.35
N ALA A 510 -7.98 -23.72 -52.23
CA ALA A 510 -8.09 -23.46 -53.66
C ALA A 510 -9.32 -22.63 -54.00
N GLU A 511 -10.44 -22.95 -53.40
CA GLU A 511 -11.73 -22.26 -53.58
C GLU A 511 -11.64 -20.81 -53.08
N MET A 512 -10.97 -20.59 -51.89
CA MET A 512 -10.77 -19.23 -51.32
C MET A 512 -9.83 -18.37 -52.17
N ALA A 513 -8.80 -18.97 -52.77
CA ALA A 513 -7.90 -18.26 -53.67
C ALA A 513 -8.62 -17.82 -54.97
N VAL A 514 -9.42 -18.72 -55.54
CA VAL A 514 -10.21 -18.40 -56.76
C VAL A 514 -11.25 -17.31 -56.44
N LYS A 515 -11.95 -17.43 -55.29
CA LYS A 515 -12.89 -16.40 -54.83
C LYS A 515 -12.22 -15.03 -54.66
N SER A 516 -11.00 -15.02 -54.09
CA SER A 516 -10.23 -13.79 -53.95
C SER A 516 -9.92 -13.17 -55.31
N ALA A 517 -9.56 -13.95 -56.33
CA ALA A 517 -9.30 -13.45 -57.66
C ALA A 517 -10.56 -12.81 -58.28
N GLU A 518 -11.74 -13.44 -58.14
CA GLU A 518 -13.00 -12.87 -58.61
C GLU A 518 -13.32 -11.53 -57.96
N GLU A 519 -13.20 -11.45 -56.62
CA GLU A 519 -13.43 -10.21 -55.86
C GLU A 519 -12.40 -9.13 -56.23
N ILE A 520 -11.16 -9.49 -56.50
CA ILE A 520 -10.09 -8.59 -56.98
C ILE A 520 -10.47 -8.00 -58.33
N LEU A 521 -10.96 -8.80 -59.28
CA LEU A 521 -11.38 -8.28 -60.57
C LEU A 521 -12.53 -7.29 -60.46
N ILE A 522 -13.49 -7.57 -59.58
CA ILE A 522 -14.62 -6.65 -59.33
C ILE A 522 -14.10 -5.34 -58.72
N ALA A 523 -13.28 -5.42 -57.65
CA ALA A 523 -12.75 -4.27 -56.96
C ALA A 523 -11.83 -3.42 -57.87
N THR A 524 -11.08 -4.06 -58.77
CA THR A 524 -10.24 -3.36 -59.76
C THR A 524 -11.11 -2.58 -60.79
N LYS A 525 -12.26 -3.14 -61.21
CA LYS A 525 -13.20 -2.43 -62.06
C LYS A 525 -13.80 -1.24 -61.34
N GLU A 526 -14.17 -1.37 -60.06
CA GLU A 526 -14.70 -0.26 -59.27
C GLU A 526 -13.64 0.85 -59.08
N LEU A 527 -12.38 0.46 -58.79
CA LEU A 527 -11.28 1.41 -58.70
C LEU A 527 -11.07 2.18 -60.02
N ASN A 528 -11.19 1.49 -61.15
CA ASN A 528 -11.08 2.13 -62.47
C ASN A 528 -12.18 3.19 -62.73
N GLU A 529 -13.40 2.97 -62.23
CA GLU A 529 -14.46 3.97 -62.31
C GLU A 529 -14.09 5.25 -61.51
N GLU A 530 -13.43 5.08 -60.37
CA GLU A 530 -12.92 6.21 -59.58
C GLU A 530 -11.76 6.95 -60.27
N LEU A 531 -10.95 6.24 -61.07
CA LEU A 531 -9.80 6.83 -61.78
C LEU A 531 -10.17 7.53 -63.11
N LYS A 532 -11.32 7.23 -63.69
CA LYS A 532 -11.79 7.85 -64.92
C LYS A 532 -11.77 9.39 -64.93
N PRO A 533 -12.24 10.06 -63.83
CA PRO A 533 -12.21 11.53 -63.79
C PRO A 533 -10.79 12.13 -63.80
N LEU A 534 -9.78 11.32 -63.48
CA LEU A 534 -8.37 11.74 -63.43
C LEU A 534 -7.66 11.58 -64.77
N ASN A 535 -8.36 11.10 -65.80
CA ASN A 535 -7.80 10.81 -67.14
C ASN A 535 -6.57 9.87 -67.09
N LEU A 536 -6.52 8.96 -66.14
CA LEU A 536 -5.48 7.96 -66.02
C LEU A 536 -5.83 6.72 -66.84
N PRO A 537 -4.84 5.99 -67.35
CA PRO A 537 -5.06 4.68 -67.96
C PRO A 537 -5.73 3.72 -66.99
N PRO A 538 -6.64 2.85 -67.45
CA PRO A 538 -7.25 1.86 -66.59
C PRO A 538 -6.23 0.85 -66.09
N ILE A 539 -6.37 0.44 -64.83
CA ILE A 539 -5.59 -0.61 -64.22
C ILE A 539 -6.20 -1.94 -64.66
N ASN A 540 -5.42 -2.80 -65.29
CA ASN A 540 -5.75 -4.19 -65.52
C ASN A 540 -4.80 -5.06 -64.74
N VAL A 541 -5.26 -6.22 -64.26
CA VAL A 541 -4.46 -7.14 -63.46
C VAL A 541 -4.30 -8.50 -64.17
N GLY A 542 -3.15 -9.08 -64.04
CA GLY A 542 -2.89 -10.50 -64.36
C GLY A 542 -2.78 -11.31 -63.10
N ILE A 543 -3.57 -12.37 -62.99
CA ILE A 543 -3.59 -13.24 -61.79
C ILE A 543 -3.25 -14.68 -62.21
N GLY A 544 -2.24 -15.23 -61.57
CA GLY A 544 -1.86 -16.67 -61.70
C GLY A 544 -2.11 -17.42 -60.42
N ILE A 545 -2.93 -18.46 -60.45
CA ILE A 545 -3.24 -19.32 -59.30
C ILE A 545 -2.79 -20.76 -59.55
N ASN A 546 -2.06 -21.32 -58.60
CA ASN A 546 -1.70 -22.72 -58.68
C ASN A 546 -1.69 -23.39 -57.31
N THR A 547 -2.07 -24.66 -57.28
CA THR A 547 -2.10 -25.52 -56.10
C THR A 547 -1.06 -26.59 -56.18
N GLY A 548 -0.41 -26.93 -55.07
CA GLY A 548 0.50 -28.03 -54.97
C GLY A 548 1.39 -28.04 -53.72
N GLU A 549 2.22 -29.04 -53.62
CA GLU A 549 3.13 -29.17 -52.47
C GLU A 549 4.22 -28.12 -52.48
N CYS A 550 4.51 -27.59 -51.32
CA CYS A 550 5.61 -26.66 -51.07
C CYS A 550 6.18 -26.86 -49.66
N ILE A 551 7.27 -26.15 -49.37
CA ILE A 551 7.77 -25.94 -48.01
C ILE A 551 7.36 -24.52 -47.60
N VAL A 552 6.65 -24.40 -46.48
CA VAL A 552 6.22 -23.13 -45.89
C VAL A 552 6.85 -22.96 -44.51
N GLY A 553 7.35 -21.78 -44.21
CA GLY A 553 7.92 -21.50 -42.90
C GLY A 553 8.76 -20.23 -42.86
N ASN A 554 9.47 -20.03 -41.74
CA ASN A 554 10.39 -18.91 -41.60
C ASN A 554 11.68 -19.15 -42.36
N MET A 555 11.90 -18.40 -43.43
CA MET A 555 13.02 -18.53 -44.34
C MET A 555 13.90 -17.28 -44.36
N GLY A 556 15.18 -17.43 -44.24
CA GLY A 556 16.15 -16.33 -44.24
C GLY A 556 17.34 -16.59 -43.34
N SER A 557 17.91 -15.53 -42.81
CA SER A 557 18.98 -15.57 -41.81
C SER A 557 18.44 -15.40 -40.39
N GLU A 558 19.27 -15.69 -39.39
CA GLU A 558 18.93 -15.43 -37.99
C GLU A 558 18.58 -13.94 -37.69
N LEU A 559 19.13 -13.01 -38.50
CA LEU A 559 18.92 -11.57 -38.33
C LEU A 559 17.72 -11.05 -39.11
N ARG A 560 17.31 -11.73 -40.19
CA ARG A 560 16.18 -11.36 -41.03
C ARG A 560 15.59 -12.60 -41.69
N PHE A 561 14.37 -12.90 -41.36
CA PHE A 561 13.58 -13.97 -41.98
C PHE A 561 12.20 -13.44 -42.37
N ASP A 562 11.62 -14.03 -43.39
CA ASP A 562 10.25 -13.83 -43.82
C ASP A 562 9.49 -15.17 -43.72
N TYR A 563 8.23 -15.13 -43.33
CA TYR A 563 7.37 -16.30 -43.42
C TYR A 563 6.93 -16.46 -44.85
N SER A 564 7.49 -17.43 -45.55
CA SER A 564 7.40 -17.55 -47.01
C SER A 564 7.26 -19.01 -47.45
N VAL A 565 7.06 -19.21 -48.74
CA VAL A 565 6.87 -20.51 -49.37
C VAL A 565 7.92 -20.77 -50.49
N ILE A 566 8.40 -22.00 -50.56
CA ILE A 566 9.33 -22.42 -51.64
C ILE A 566 8.85 -23.76 -52.22
N GLY A 567 8.71 -23.81 -53.56
CA GLY A 567 8.33 -25.03 -54.24
C GLY A 567 8.16 -24.84 -55.76
N ASP A 568 8.19 -25.94 -56.48
CA ASP A 568 7.95 -25.89 -57.95
C ASP A 568 6.49 -25.45 -58.25
N ALA A 569 5.55 -25.80 -57.38
CA ALA A 569 4.17 -25.37 -57.50
C ALA A 569 4.01 -23.85 -57.31
N VAL A 570 4.82 -23.21 -56.45
CA VAL A 570 4.88 -21.75 -56.25
C VAL A 570 5.34 -21.06 -57.49
N ASN A 571 6.46 -21.56 -58.08
CA ASN A 571 7.02 -21.01 -59.31
C ASN A 571 6.05 -21.14 -60.49
N LEU A 572 5.24 -22.17 -60.52
CA LEU A 572 4.22 -22.33 -61.55
C LEU A 572 3.15 -21.20 -61.44
N GLY A 573 2.71 -20.87 -60.23
CA GLY A 573 1.78 -19.74 -59.99
C GLY A 573 2.28 -18.41 -60.55
N ALA A 574 3.56 -18.08 -60.31
CA ALA A 574 4.20 -16.89 -60.84
C ALA A 574 4.28 -16.88 -62.37
N ARG A 575 4.52 -18.07 -62.97
CA ARG A 575 4.56 -18.19 -64.43
C ARG A 575 3.19 -18.08 -65.06
N LEU A 576 2.12 -18.57 -64.42
CA LEU A 576 0.76 -18.44 -64.88
C LEU A 576 0.33 -16.95 -64.89
N GLU A 577 0.70 -16.20 -63.87
CA GLU A 577 0.47 -14.76 -63.88
C GLU A 577 1.11 -14.12 -65.12
N SER A 578 2.36 -14.31 -65.36
CA SER A 578 3.10 -13.75 -66.51
C SER A 578 2.53 -14.18 -67.88
N GLN A 579 1.91 -15.37 -67.96
CA GLN A 579 1.29 -15.87 -69.16
C GLN A 579 -0.09 -15.24 -69.47
N THR A 580 -0.78 -14.61 -68.49
CA THR A 580 -2.04 -13.92 -68.75
C THR A 580 -1.93 -12.89 -69.88
N ARG A 581 -0.76 -12.28 -70.03
CA ARG A 581 -0.47 -11.27 -71.05
C ARG A 581 -0.49 -11.81 -72.47
N ASN A 582 -0.48 -13.12 -72.68
CA ASN A 582 -0.49 -13.76 -73.98
C ASN A 582 -1.89 -14.09 -74.47
N TYR A 583 -2.93 -13.83 -73.67
CA TYR A 583 -4.30 -14.19 -74.01
C TYR A 583 -5.20 -12.97 -73.84
N ASP A 584 -5.79 -12.52 -74.91
CA ASP A 584 -6.69 -11.39 -74.90
C ASP A 584 -7.96 -11.72 -74.12
N GLY A 585 -8.31 -10.87 -73.11
CA GLY A 585 -9.51 -11.01 -72.31
C GLY A 585 -9.41 -12.07 -71.22
N VAL A 586 -8.20 -12.59 -70.91
CA VAL A 586 -7.95 -13.56 -69.81
C VAL A 586 -7.13 -12.87 -68.73
N ASP A 587 -7.81 -12.48 -67.67
CA ASP A 587 -7.19 -11.82 -66.50
C ASP A 587 -6.69 -12.80 -65.45
N VAL A 588 -7.21 -14.03 -65.45
CA VAL A 588 -6.86 -15.08 -64.44
C VAL A 588 -6.49 -16.37 -65.15
N LEU A 589 -5.34 -16.94 -64.83
CA LEU A 589 -4.94 -18.27 -65.24
C LEU A 589 -4.76 -19.20 -64.04
N LEU A 590 -5.38 -20.39 -64.12
CA LEU A 590 -5.38 -21.41 -63.10
C LEU A 590 -4.63 -22.64 -63.58
N GLY A 591 -3.78 -23.21 -62.71
CA GLY A 591 -3.20 -24.54 -62.97
C GLY A 591 -4.21 -25.67 -62.81
N GLU A 592 -3.93 -26.79 -63.46
CA GLU A 592 -4.79 -27.99 -63.45
C GLU A 592 -5.10 -28.51 -62.02
N ALA A 593 -4.13 -28.40 -61.08
CA ALA A 593 -4.34 -28.83 -59.71
C ALA A 593 -5.36 -27.95 -58.97
N THR A 594 -5.36 -26.63 -59.19
CA THR A 594 -6.36 -25.70 -58.66
C THR A 594 -7.74 -25.99 -59.24
N TYR A 595 -7.81 -26.20 -60.57
CA TYR A 595 -9.05 -26.54 -61.26
C TYR A 595 -9.71 -27.81 -60.66
N ARG A 596 -8.93 -28.87 -60.41
CA ARG A 596 -9.43 -30.11 -59.84
C ARG A 596 -9.96 -29.98 -58.42
N GLN A 597 -9.43 -29.03 -57.65
CA GLN A 597 -9.88 -28.78 -56.26
C GLN A 597 -11.07 -27.81 -56.13
N CYS A 598 -11.57 -27.26 -57.26
CA CYS A 598 -12.72 -26.40 -57.28
C CYS A 598 -13.84 -26.97 -58.16
N PRO A 599 -14.36 -28.17 -57.88
CA PRO A 599 -15.31 -28.86 -58.77
C PRO A 599 -16.70 -28.20 -58.85
N SER A 600 -17.01 -27.30 -57.90
CA SER A 600 -18.26 -26.53 -57.86
C SER A 600 -18.32 -25.36 -58.83
N ARG A 601 -17.20 -25.00 -59.45
CA ARG A 601 -17.05 -23.81 -60.33
C ARG A 601 -16.99 -24.16 -61.79
N ALA A 602 -17.50 -23.28 -62.65
CA ALA A 602 -17.37 -23.42 -64.09
C ALA A 602 -16.07 -22.72 -64.55
N PHE A 603 -15.17 -23.47 -65.14
CA PHE A 603 -13.94 -22.94 -65.72
C PHE A 603 -13.89 -23.26 -67.21
N SER A 604 -13.22 -22.40 -67.98
CA SER A 604 -12.95 -22.63 -69.40
C SER A 604 -11.48 -23.04 -69.58
N GLU A 605 -11.22 -24.07 -70.34
CA GLU A 605 -9.87 -24.45 -70.77
C GLU A 605 -9.35 -23.38 -71.73
N VAL A 606 -8.15 -22.81 -71.44
CA VAL A 606 -7.57 -21.73 -72.27
C VAL A 606 -6.57 -22.34 -73.26
N ASP A 607 -5.60 -23.14 -72.73
CA ASP A 607 -4.52 -23.64 -73.55
C ASP A 607 -3.75 -24.79 -72.82
N ARG A 608 -2.86 -25.41 -73.54
CA ARG A 608 -1.90 -26.37 -72.99
C ARG A 608 -0.49 -25.90 -73.21
N ILE A 609 0.09 -25.29 -72.19
CA ILE A 609 1.36 -24.56 -72.30
C ILE A 609 2.56 -25.33 -71.73
N THR A 610 3.69 -25.17 -72.38
CA THR A 610 4.98 -25.63 -71.81
C THR A 610 5.65 -24.46 -71.14
N VAL A 611 5.70 -24.45 -69.81
CA VAL A 611 6.35 -23.38 -69.06
C VAL A 611 7.86 -23.69 -68.87
N LYS A 612 8.66 -22.65 -68.86
CA LYS A 612 10.14 -22.75 -68.71
C LYS A 612 10.50 -23.61 -67.50
N GLY A 613 11.25 -24.71 -67.74
CA GLY A 613 11.70 -25.63 -66.67
C GLY A 613 10.77 -26.80 -66.38
N LYS A 614 9.62 -26.95 -67.12
CA LYS A 614 8.81 -28.17 -67.14
C LYS A 614 8.87 -28.85 -68.49
N SER A 615 9.13 -30.16 -68.48
CA SER A 615 9.15 -30.98 -69.70
C SER A 615 7.76 -31.45 -70.11
N VAL A 616 6.80 -31.40 -69.22
CA VAL A 616 5.43 -31.81 -69.44
C VAL A 616 4.52 -30.59 -69.57
N PRO A 617 3.76 -30.45 -70.68
CA PRO A 617 2.80 -29.37 -70.84
C PRO A 617 1.75 -29.36 -69.70
N VAL A 618 1.37 -28.19 -69.25
CA VAL A 618 0.35 -27.95 -68.22
C VAL A 618 -0.87 -27.37 -68.87
N THR A 619 -2.04 -27.97 -68.63
CA THR A 619 -3.35 -27.40 -69.07
C THR A 619 -3.71 -26.25 -68.14
N VAL A 620 -4.08 -25.13 -68.71
CA VAL A 620 -4.44 -23.89 -67.96
C VAL A 620 -5.89 -23.54 -68.22
N TYR A 621 -6.51 -23.04 -67.15
CA TYR A 621 -7.96 -22.68 -67.14
C TYR A 621 -8.16 -21.22 -66.78
N THR A 622 -9.32 -20.66 -67.09
CA THR A 622 -9.76 -19.34 -66.63
C THR A 622 -11.12 -19.41 -65.99
N ILE A 623 -11.45 -18.37 -65.15
CA ILE A 623 -12.76 -18.21 -64.51
C ILE A 623 -13.74 -17.53 -65.45
#